data_ab464a6293ddd68094e5cb096f4b6966
#
_entry.id   ab464a6293ddd68094e5cb096f4b6966
#
_cell.length_a   1.000
_cell.length_b   1.000
_cell.length_c   1.000
_cell.angle_alpha   90.00
_cell.angle_beta   90.00
_cell.angle_gamma   90.00
#
_symmetry.space_group_name_H-M   'P 1'
#
loop_
_entity.id
_entity.type
_entity.pdbx_description
1 polymer ?
#
loop_
_entity_poly.entity_id
_entity_poly.type
_entity_poly.pdbx_seq_one_letter_code
_entity_poly.pdbx_strand_id
1 'polypeptide(L)'
;MTFWEPRQNMQLPPEIPQARVLVTVKTYPLPSSTYGELVCTAGLLNGEEWVRIYPIPFRFLKDNNQYPKYSWISLDLVKSTRDFRPESYRPRRGIDETIHVDEKLSTGNAWAARKEFVLREVFTSMDELIALAKGPQNKSLATLKPAEIIDLVIEEVDRDWKEKWLAQNQQGNIFETDAQGRMQERQLVRKLPFRYAYRLLSEGDTITNPTIPS
;
A
#
# COMPACT_ATOMS: atom_id res chain seq x y z
N MET A 1 32.87 5.04 9.49
CA MET A 1 31.87 3.95 9.39
C MET A 1 30.99 4.04 10.61
N THR A 2 29.83 4.66 10.46
CA THR A 2 28.85 4.78 11.55
C THR A 2 28.06 3.47 11.53
N PHE A 3 28.23 2.64 12.56
CA PHE A 3 27.40 1.45 12.75
C PHE A 3 25.97 1.92 12.97
N TRP A 4 25.08 1.57 12.05
CA TRP A 4 23.65 1.75 12.21
C TRP A 4 23.17 0.76 13.30
N GLU A 5 22.75 1.30 14.43
CA GLU A 5 22.03 0.49 15.42
C GLU A 5 20.59 0.36 14.95
N PRO A 6 20.02 -0.86 14.90
CA PRO A 6 18.62 -1.04 14.57
C PRO A 6 17.78 -0.26 15.59
N ARG A 7 17.03 0.73 15.11
CA ARG A 7 16.10 1.49 15.95
C ARG A 7 15.20 0.49 16.66
N GLN A 8 15.18 0.56 18.00
CA GLN A 8 14.22 -0.19 18.80
C GLN A 8 12.83 0.05 18.22
N ASN A 9 12.05 -1.00 18.06
CA ASN A 9 10.69 -1.03 17.54
C ASN A 9 9.84 0.00 18.31
N MET A 10 9.85 1.24 17.85
CA MET A 10 9.06 2.31 18.45
C MET A 10 7.61 2.03 18.05
N GLN A 11 6.85 1.53 19.00
CA GLN A 11 5.43 1.26 18.77
C GLN A 11 4.72 2.57 18.47
N LEU A 12 4.30 2.73 17.23
CA LEU A 12 3.59 3.92 16.80
C LEU A 12 2.31 4.12 17.63
N PRO A 13 1.93 5.37 17.96
CA PRO A 13 0.80 5.65 18.82
C PRO A 13 -0.53 5.18 18.20
N PRO A 14 -1.56 4.90 19.02
CA PRO A 14 -2.84 4.42 18.51
C PRO A 14 -3.58 5.46 17.64
N GLU A 15 -3.30 6.73 17.82
CA GLU A 15 -3.82 7.84 17.03
C GLU A 15 -2.68 8.74 16.57
N ILE A 16 -2.71 9.14 15.31
CA ILE A 16 -1.72 10.04 14.71
C ILE A 16 -2.51 11.16 14.01
N PRO A 17 -2.77 12.29 14.70
CA PRO A 17 -3.40 13.43 14.06
C PRO A 17 -2.44 14.06 13.05
N GLN A 18 -2.97 14.53 11.92
CA GLN A 18 -2.20 15.16 10.85
C GLN A 18 -0.96 14.34 10.43
N ALA A 19 -1.11 13.01 10.39
CA ALA A 19 -0.05 12.11 9.99
C ALA A 19 0.47 12.47 8.59
N ARG A 20 1.72 12.87 8.49
CA ARG A 20 2.37 13.19 7.22
C ARG A 20 3.04 11.94 6.65
N VAL A 21 2.54 11.42 5.54
CA VAL A 21 2.97 10.14 4.97
C VAL A 21 3.48 10.33 3.54
N LEU A 22 4.70 9.88 3.27
CA LEU A 22 5.23 9.76 1.92
C LEU A 22 4.70 8.44 1.32
N VAL A 23 3.75 8.53 0.41
CA VAL A 23 3.16 7.36 -0.24
C VAL A 23 4.17 6.69 -1.17
N THR A 24 4.54 5.45 -0.91
CA THR A 24 5.48 4.69 -1.76
C THR A 24 4.80 3.56 -2.50
N VAL A 25 3.75 2.96 -1.91
CA VAL A 25 3.03 1.82 -2.46
C VAL A 25 1.53 2.12 -2.53
N LYS A 26 0.92 1.76 -3.65
CA LYS A 26 -0.54 1.63 -3.81
C LYS A 26 -0.81 0.31 -4.52
N THR A 27 -1.70 -0.49 -3.96
CA THR A 27 -2.15 -1.71 -4.62
C THR A 27 -3.12 -1.40 -5.75
N TYR A 28 -3.27 -2.33 -6.68
CA TYR A 28 -4.39 -2.29 -7.60
C TYR A 28 -5.71 -2.39 -6.82
N PRO A 29 -6.76 -1.65 -7.21
CA PRO A 29 -8.04 -1.71 -6.52
C PRO A 29 -8.63 -3.11 -6.53
N LEU A 30 -9.19 -3.53 -5.40
CA LEU A 30 -9.93 -4.77 -5.26
C LEU A 30 -11.40 -4.45 -5.00
N PRO A 31 -12.33 -5.24 -5.57
CA PRO A 31 -13.75 -5.08 -5.29
C PRO A 31 -14.06 -5.17 -3.79
N SER A 32 -14.98 -4.34 -3.34
CA SER A 32 -15.45 -4.29 -1.95
C SER A 32 -16.97 -4.12 -1.92
N SER A 33 -17.64 -4.93 -1.12
CA SER A 33 -19.10 -4.82 -0.92
C SER A 33 -19.53 -3.52 -0.25
N THR A 34 -18.66 -2.94 0.59
CA THR A 34 -18.98 -1.72 1.36
C THR A 34 -18.65 -0.45 0.62
N TYR A 35 -17.54 -0.44 -0.14
CA TYR A 35 -17.00 0.77 -0.75
C TYR A 35 -16.87 0.69 -2.26
N GLY A 36 -17.43 -0.36 -2.90
CA GLY A 36 -17.26 -0.66 -4.32
C GLY A 36 -15.88 -1.18 -4.65
N GLU A 37 -14.86 -0.48 -4.26
CA GLU A 37 -13.47 -0.91 -4.35
C GLU A 37 -12.62 -0.32 -3.23
N LEU A 38 -11.49 -0.97 -2.95
CA LEU A 38 -10.54 -0.52 -1.95
C LEU A 38 -9.11 -0.68 -2.43
N VAL A 39 -8.30 0.31 -2.07
CA VAL A 39 -6.85 0.33 -2.29
C VAL A 39 -6.16 0.25 -0.93
N CYS A 40 -5.12 -0.57 -0.84
CA CYS A 40 -4.17 -0.51 0.25
C CYS A 40 -3.07 0.48 -0.13
N THR A 41 -2.85 1.48 0.70
CA THR A 41 -1.75 2.42 0.57
C THR A 41 -0.71 2.14 1.64
N ALA A 42 0.56 2.17 1.29
CA ALA A 42 1.64 2.15 2.26
C ALA A 42 2.65 3.26 1.97
N GLY A 43 3.33 3.71 3.01
CA GLY A 43 4.28 4.80 2.91
C GLY A 43 5.09 4.97 4.18
N LEU A 44 5.86 6.02 4.21
CA LEU A 44 6.75 6.38 5.32
C LEU A 44 6.16 7.55 6.10
N LEU A 45 5.76 7.32 7.34
CA LEU A 45 5.32 8.35 8.28
C LEU A 45 6.49 9.28 8.59
N ASN A 46 6.33 10.56 8.33
CA ASN A 46 7.39 11.57 8.43
C ASN A 46 8.67 11.21 7.64
N GLY A 47 8.57 10.28 6.66
CA GLY A 47 9.69 9.79 5.88
C GLY A 47 10.57 8.75 6.59
N GLU A 48 10.12 8.17 7.67
CA GLU A 48 10.89 7.24 8.52
C GLU A 48 10.21 5.88 8.69
N GLU A 49 9.15 5.78 9.50
CA GLU A 49 8.51 4.51 9.82
C GLU A 49 7.45 4.10 8.82
N TRP A 50 7.41 2.83 8.49
CA TRP A 50 6.38 2.29 7.63
C TRP A 50 4.99 2.36 8.26
N VAL A 51 4.02 2.84 7.48
CA VAL A 51 2.60 2.76 7.79
C VAL A 51 1.82 2.19 6.61
N ARG A 52 0.82 1.39 6.93
CA ARG A 52 -0.19 0.87 6.02
C ARG A 52 -1.51 1.55 6.31
N ILE A 53 -2.15 2.08 5.30
CA ILE A 53 -3.42 2.78 5.41
C ILE A 53 -4.47 2.00 4.62
N TYR A 54 -5.47 1.47 5.32
CA TYR A 54 -6.53 0.68 4.73
C TYR A 54 -7.79 0.73 5.62
N PRO A 55 -9.00 0.84 5.06
CA PRO A 55 -9.33 0.89 3.63
C PRO A 55 -9.26 2.31 3.03
N ILE A 56 -8.93 2.41 1.74
CA ILE A 56 -9.02 3.67 0.98
C ILE A 56 -9.84 3.47 -0.28
N PRO A 57 -11.00 4.14 -0.44
CA PRO A 57 -11.80 4.12 -1.67
C PRO A 57 -11.21 5.10 -2.70
N PHE A 58 -10.02 4.80 -3.22
CA PHE A 58 -9.15 5.74 -3.93
C PHE A 58 -9.81 6.38 -5.17
N ARG A 59 -10.53 5.59 -5.98
CA ARG A 59 -11.18 6.11 -7.21
C ARG A 59 -12.38 7.00 -6.91
N PHE A 60 -12.93 6.92 -5.70
CA PHE A 60 -14.06 7.74 -5.25
C PHE A 60 -13.62 8.98 -4.48
N LEU A 61 -12.31 9.17 -4.29
CA LEU A 61 -11.80 10.43 -3.78
C LEU A 61 -11.99 11.53 -4.84
N LYS A 62 -12.23 12.75 -4.38
CA LYS A 62 -12.23 13.93 -5.24
C LYS A 62 -10.90 14.02 -6.01
N ASP A 63 -10.92 14.58 -7.21
CA ASP A 63 -9.74 14.60 -8.08
C ASP A 63 -8.49 15.19 -7.42
N ASN A 64 -8.65 16.26 -6.67
CA ASN A 64 -7.55 16.89 -5.91
C ASN A 64 -7.08 16.11 -4.67
N ASN A 65 -7.83 15.10 -4.24
CA ASN A 65 -7.50 14.20 -3.14
C ASN A 65 -6.91 12.88 -3.63
N GLN A 66 -6.89 12.65 -4.94
CA GLN A 66 -6.23 11.49 -5.53
C GLN A 66 -4.72 11.74 -5.61
N TYR A 67 -3.97 10.97 -4.86
CA TYR A 67 -2.53 11.13 -4.74
C TYR A 67 -1.76 10.11 -5.60
N PRO A 68 -0.72 10.53 -6.33
CA PRO A 68 0.22 9.62 -6.98
C PRO A 68 1.19 8.99 -5.97
N LYS A 69 1.89 7.91 -6.39
CA LYS A 69 3.04 7.41 -5.61
C LYS A 69 4.11 8.50 -5.51
N TYR A 70 4.82 8.51 -4.40
CA TYR A 70 5.85 9.50 -4.03
C TYR A 70 5.32 10.93 -3.85
N SER A 71 4.04 11.07 -3.54
CA SER A 71 3.50 12.31 -2.97
C SER A 71 3.46 12.22 -1.45
N TRP A 72 3.63 13.35 -0.81
CA TRP A 72 3.28 13.52 0.58
C TRP A 72 1.76 13.68 0.71
N ILE A 73 1.20 13.05 1.71
CA ILE A 73 -0.18 13.25 2.11
C ILE A 73 -0.24 13.50 3.61
N SER A 74 -1.22 14.27 4.06
CA SER A 74 -1.48 14.50 5.47
C SER A 74 -2.93 14.12 5.78
N LEU A 75 -3.15 13.31 6.81
CA LEU A 75 -4.49 12.88 7.24
C LEU A 75 -4.46 12.38 8.68
N ASP A 76 -5.63 12.32 9.32
CA ASP A 76 -5.77 11.73 10.64
C ASP A 76 -5.83 10.20 10.56
N LEU A 77 -4.95 9.53 11.28
CA LEU A 77 -4.88 8.08 11.34
C LEU A 77 -5.25 7.55 12.73
N VAL A 78 -5.91 6.39 12.75
CA VAL A 78 -6.12 5.59 13.95
C VAL A 78 -5.71 4.14 13.69
N LYS A 79 -5.18 3.50 14.72
CA LYS A 79 -4.76 2.10 14.67
C LYS A 79 -5.89 1.20 14.17
N SER A 80 -5.57 0.29 13.27
CA SER A 80 -6.55 -0.71 12.83
C SER A 80 -6.81 -1.70 13.95
N THR A 81 -8.09 -1.95 14.25
CA THR A 81 -8.51 -2.99 15.21
C THR A 81 -8.78 -4.34 14.53
N ARG A 82 -8.82 -4.36 13.20
CA ARG A 82 -9.08 -5.56 12.40
C ARG A 82 -7.81 -6.18 11.83
N ASP A 83 -6.69 -5.51 11.97
CA ASP A 83 -5.40 -5.92 11.46
C ASP A 83 -4.36 -5.83 12.59
N PHE A 84 -3.80 -6.96 12.98
CA PHE A 84 -2.87 -7.09 14.10
C PHE A 84 -1.46 -6.54 13.82
N ARG A 85 -1.16 -6.24 12.55
CA ARG A 85 0.17 -5.74 12.16
C ARG A 85 0.46 -4.38 12.78
N PRO A 86 1.67 -4.16 13.31
CA PRO A 86 2.01 -2.95 14.07
C PRO A 86 1.92 -1.66 13.25
N GLU A 87 2.12 -1.72 11.94
CA GLU A 87 2.08 -0.56 11.04
C GLU A 87 0.69 -0.31 10.43
N SER A 88 -0.35 -1.07 10.79
CA SER A 88 -1.67 -0.96 10.15
C SER A 88 -2.55 0.08 10.80
N TYR A 89 -2.98 1.03 9.99
CA TYR A 89 -3.85 2.16 10.35
C TYR A 89 -5.03 2.27 9.37
N ARG A 90 -6.03 3.02 9.79
CA ARG A 90 -7.15 3.45 8.94
C ARG A 90 -7.35 4.96 9.07
N PRO A 91 -7.93 5.63 8.09
CA PRO A 91 -8.38 7.01 8.26
C PRO A 91 -9.33 7.12 9.46
N ARG A 92 -9.20 8.19 10.25
CA ARG A 92 -10.03 8.41 11.44
C ARG A 92 -11.47 8.73 11.08
N ARG A 93 -11.68 9.49 10.00
CA ARG A 93 -12.97 9.91 9.46
C ARG A 93 -13.04 9.66 7.97
N GLY A 94 -14.10 10.14 7.29
CA GLY A 94 -14.16 10.13 5.84
C GLY A 94 -12.90 10.74 5.24
N ILE A 95 -12.17 9.97 4.43
CA ILE A 95 -10.85 10.37 3.95
C ILE A 95 -10.90 11.64 3.08
N ASP A 96 -11.97 11.83 2.32
CA ASP A 96 -12.14 13.01 1.47
C ASP A 96 -12.21 14.35 2.22
N GLU A 97 -12.57 14.29 3.50
CA GLU A 97 -12.71 15.47 4.34
C GLU A 97 -11.41 15.85 5.05
N THR A 98 -10.50 14.90 5.17
CA THR A 98 -9.32 15.04 6.04
C THR A 98 -8.00 14.92 5.30
N ILE A 99 -7.99 14.41 4.08
CA ILE A 99 -6.76 14.24 3.32
C ILE A 99 -6.33 15.54 2.64
N HIS A 100 -5.06 15.89 2.82
CA HIS A 100 -4.37 16.88 2.02
C HIS A 100 -3.29 16.21 1.21
N VAL A 101 -3.21 16.54 -0.07
CA VAL A 101 -2.18 16.04 -0.99
C VAL A 101 -1.19 17.16 -1.22
N ASP A 102 0.04 16.93 -0.79
CA ASP A 102 1.14 17.87 -0.94
C ASP A 102 2.00 17.55 -2.16
N GLU A 103 3.21 18.05 -2.15
CA GLU A 103 4.18 17.88 -3.23
C GLU A 103 4.49 16.42 -3.55
N LYS A 104 4.76 16.18 -4.82
CA LYS A 104 5.28 14.91 -5.33
C LYS A 104 6.79 14.98 -5.50
N LEU A 105 7.52 14.02 -4.96
CA LEU A 105 8.97 13.94 -5.11
C LEU A 105 9.38 13.69 -6.56
N SER A 106 10.33 14.48 -7.02
CA SER A 106 10.90 14.43 -8.36
C SER A 106 11.54 13.08 -8.69
N THR A 107 11.57 12.75 -9.98
CA THR A 107 12.36 11.65 -10.56
C THR A 107 13.74 12.08 -11.03
N GLY A 108 14.06 13.37 -10.96
CA GLY A 108 15.35 13.92 -11.38
C GLY A 108 16.54 13.32 -10.61
N ASN A 109 17.73 13.50 -11.15
CA ASN A 109 19.01 13.03 -10.57
C ASN A 109 18.97 11.55 -10.16
N ALA A 110 18.56 10.67 -11.09
CA ALA A 110 18.43 9.24 -10.84
C ALA A 110 17.61 8.91 -9.58
N TRP A 111 16.51 9.63 -9.38
CA TRP A 111 15.54 9.48 -8.27
C TRP A 111 16.10 9.88 -6.90
N ALA A 112 17.10 10.77 -6.85
CA ALA A 112 17.79 11.14 -5.61
C ALA A 112 16.82 11.49 -4.47
N ALA A 113 15.85 12.40 -4.73
CA ALA A 113 14.86 12.80 -3.71
C ALA A 113 14.02 11.63 -3.15
N ARG A 114 13.72 10.61 -3.96
CA ARG A 114 12.98 9.42 -3.52
C ARG A 114 13.86 8.46 -2.75
N LYS A 115 15.10 8.25 -3.23
CA LYS A 115 16.09 7.38 -2.62
C LYS A 115 16.44 7.82 -1.21
N GLU A 116 16.47 9.12 -0.96
CA GLU A 116 16.72 9.70 0.36
C GLU A 116 15.83 9.11 1.45
N PHE A 117 14.59 8.83 1.13
CA PHE A 117 13.62 8.25 2.08
C PHE A 117 13.60 6.73 2.03
N VAL A 118 13.43 6.14 0.85
CA VAL A 118 13.17 4.69 0.75
C VAL A 118 14.39 3.82 0.98
N LEU A 119 15.61 4.38 0.93
CA LEU A 119 16.85 3.66 1.17
C LEU A 119 17.44 3.90 2.58
N ARG A 120 16.67 4.47 3.51
CA ARG A 120 17.14 4.66 4.90
C ARG A 120 17.26 3.36 5.65
N GLU A 121 16.30 2.45 5.47
CA GLU A 121 16.34 1.09 6.03
C GLU A 121 16.18 0.12 4.86
N VAL A 122 17.23 -0.63 4.55
CA VAL A 122 17.25 -1.57 3.43
C VAL A 122 17.69 -2.93 3.92
N PHE A 123 16.87 -3.93 3.65
CA PHE A 123 17.18 -5.33 3.86
C PHE A 123 17.78 -5.91 2.59
N THR A 124 18.70 -6.84 2.74
CA THR A 124 19.33 -7.57 1.62
C THR A 124 18.97 -9.05 1.63
N SER A 125 18.47 -9.56 2.77
CA SER A 125 18.04 -10.94 2.94
C SER A 125 16.52 -11.07 3.00
N MET A 126 15.96 -11.92 2.16
CA MET A 126 14.54 -12.27 2.20
C MET A 126 14.22 -13.14 3.42
N ASP A 127 15.13 -14.03 3.81
CA ASP A 127 14.94 -14.91 4.97
C ASP A 127 14.86 -14.09 6.27
N GLU A 128 15.65 -13.03 6.39
CA GLU A 128 15.54 -12.09 7.51
C GLU A 128 14.16 -11.43 7.55
N LEU A 129 13.66 -10.94 6.41
CA LEU A 129 12.33 -10.33 6.32
C LEU A 129 11.22 -11.32 6.65
N ILE A 130 11.33 -12.57 6.21
CA ILE A 130 10.38 -13.64 6.53
C ILE A 130 10.40 -13.93 8.03
N ALA A 131 11.57 -13.97 8.65
CA ALA A 131 11.72 -14.17 10.09
C ALA A 131 11.07 -13.03 10.90
N LEU A 132 11.29 -11.77 10.49
CA LEU A 132 10.65 -10.59 11.10
C LEU A 132 9.13 -10.59 10.92
N ALA A 133 8.64 -11.03 9.75
CA ALA A 133 7.22 -11.10 9.47
C ALA A 133 6.50 -12.19 10.28
N LYS A 134 7.15 -13.33 10.51
CA LYS A 134 6.62 -14.47 11.29
C LYS A 134 6.90 -14.35 12.79
N GLY A 135 7.85 -13.51 13.16
CA GLY A 135 8.25 -13.27 14.54
C GLY A 135 7.29 -12.34 15.30
N PRO A 136 7.58 -12.02 16.55
CA PRO A 136 6.76 -11.17 17.40
C PRO A 136 6.62 -9.72 16.84
N GLN A 137 7.53 -9.30 15.98
CA GLN A 137 7.49 -8.00 15.33
C GLN A 137 6.35 -7.88 14.33
N ASN A 138 5.93 -8.98 13.70
CA ASN A 138 4.90 -9.02 12.64
C ASN A 138 5.13 -7.96 11.54
N LYS A 139 6.40 -7.68 11.22
CA LYS A 139 6.78 -6.64 10.23
C LYS A 139 6.30 -7.07 8.84
N SER A 140 5.47 -6.27 8.19
CA SER A 140 4.90 -6.62 6.89
C SER A 140 5.28 -5.64 5.76
N LEU A 141 6.04 -4.61 6.07
CA LEU A 141 6.53 -3.61 5.13
C LEU A 141 8.02 -3.36 5.34
N ALA A 142 8.77 -3.39 4.26
CA ALA A 142 10.20 -3.09 4.26
C ALA A 142 10.68 -2.74 2.85
N THR A 143 11.86 -2.15 2.75
CA THR A 143 12.60 -2.02 1.49
C THR A 143 13.58 -3.17 1.36
N LEU A 144 13.42 -4.01 0.33
CA LEU A 144 14.38 -5.06 -0.02
C LEU A 144 15.23 -4.59 -1.20
N LYS A 145 16.54 -4.71 -1.09
CA LYS A 145 17.49 -4.61 -2.20
C LYS A 145 17.95 -6.01 -2.55
N PRO A 146 17.47 -6.61 -3.64
CA PRO A 146 17.94 -7.93 -4.05
C PRO A 146 19.39 -7.88 -4.50
N ALA A 147 20.10 -9.00 -4.39
CA ALA A 147 21.43 -9.17 -4.97
C ALA A 147 21.34 -9.18 -6.50
N GLU A 148 20.30 -9.81 -7.05
CA GLU A 148 20.06 -9.90 -8.48
C GLU A 148 18.56 -9.95 -8.78
N ILE A 149 18.15 -9.32 -9.89
CA ILE A 149 16.82 -9.49 -10.49
C ILE A 149 17.00 -10.43 -11.68
N ILE A 150 16.49 -11.66 -11.57
CA ILE A 150 16.66 -12.70 -12.58
C ILE A 150 15.78 -12.43 -13.78
N ASP A 151 14.47 -12.24 -13.56
CA ASP A 151 13.51 -11.96 -14.62
C ASP A 151 12.23 -11.30 -14.12
N LEU A 152 11.40 -10.87 -15.08
CA LEU A 152 10.02 -10.46 -14.88
C LEU A 152 9.10 -11.59 -15.34
N VAL A 153 8.37 -12.17 -14.39
CA VAL A 153 7.39 -13.21 -14.68
C VAL A 153 6.03 -12.58 -14.96
N ILE A 154 5.43 -12.96 -16.08
CA ILE A 154 4.10 -12.54 -16.49
C ILE A 154 3.23 -13.79 -16.58
N GLU A 155 2.19 -13.85 -15.76
CA GLU A 155 1.26 -14.98 -15.73
C GLU A 155 -0.13 -14.53 -16.16
N GLU A 156 -0.75 -15.26 -17.06
CA GLU A 156 -2.15 -15.04 -17.38
C GLU A 156 -3.03 -15.48 -16.21
N VAL A 157 -4.03 -14.67 -15.91
CA VAL A 157 -5.05 -14.97 -14.89
C VAL A 157 -6.43 -14.72 -15.49
N ASP A 158 -7.47 -15.30 -14.86
CA ASP A 158 -8.84 -15.09 -15.30
C ASP A 158 -9.15 -13.62 -15.53
N ARG A 159 -9.81 -13.31 -16.62
CA ARG A 159 -10.21 -11.93 -16.98
C ARG A 159 -11.37 -11.42 -16.14
N ASP A 160 -12.16 -12.33 -15.59
CA ASP A 160 -13.36 -12.01 -14.86
C ASP A 160 -13.14 -12.10 -13.35
N TRP A 161 -13.82 -11.26 -12.61
CA TRP A 161 -13.90 -11.37 -11.18
C TRP A 161 -14.72 -12.62 -10.81
N LYS A 162 -14.34 -13.28 -9.72
CA LYS A 162 -15.14 -14.41 -9.19
C LYS A 162 -16.57 -13.98 -8.93
N GLU A 163 -17.52 -14.86 -9.20
CA GLU A 163 -18.97 -14.61 -9.07
C GLU A 163 -19.35 -13.98 -7.72
N LYS A 164 -18.71 -14.40 -6.64
CA LYS A 164 -18.93 -13.81 -5.31
C LYS A 164 -18.68 -12.31 -5.26
N TRP A 165 -17.68 -11.78 -6.00
CA TRP A 165 -17.38 -10.36 -6.07
C TRP A 165 -18.39 -9.60 -6.92
N LEU A 166 -18.86 -10.23 -8.00
CA LEU A 166 -19.92 -9.69 -8.86
C LEU A 166 -21.22 -9.55 -8.09
N ALA A 167 -21.65 -10.61 -7.38
CA ALA A 167 -22.84 -10.61 -6.55
C ALA A 167 -22.79 -9.58 -5.41
N GLN A 168 -21.66 -9.46 -4.73
CA GLN A 168 -21.47 -8.47 -3.67
C GLN A 168 -21.52 -7.03 -4.19
N ASN A 169 -21.00 -6.78 -5.39
CA ASN A 169 -21.07 -5.45 -6.00
C ASN A 169 -22.49 -5.08 -6.39
N GLN A 170 -23.26 -6.03 -6.90
CA GLN A 170 -24.66 -5.81 -7.24
C GLN A 170 -25.52 -5.49 -6.01
N GLN A 171 -25.27 -6.13 -4.88
CA GLN A 171 -25.97 -5.85 -3.62
C GLN A 171 -25.62 -4.48 -3.01
N GLY A 172 -24.38 -4.00 -3.20
CA GLY A 172 -23.94 -2.68 -2.72
C GLY A 172 -24.52 -1.50 -3.51
N ASN A 173 -24.94 -1.72 -4.75
CA ASN A 173 -25.46 -0.67 -5.65
C ASN A 173 -26.88 -0.19 -5.34
N ILE A 174 -27.60 -0.87 -4.44
CA ILE A 174 -29.03 -0.59 -4.18
C ILE A 174 -29.23 0.75 -3.43
N PHE A 175 -28.20 1.36 -2.86
CA PHE A 175 -28.35 2.51 -1.95
C PHE A 175 -27.61 3.78 -2.35
N GLU A 176 -26.92 3.85 -3.48
CA GLU A 176 -26.26 5.06 -3.90
C GLU A 176 -27.01 5.75 -5.02
N THR A 177 -27.54 6.90 -4.69
CA THR A 177 -28.12 7.84 -5.65
C THR A 177 -27.19 9.02 -5.85
N ASP A 178 -27.12 9.55 -7.09
CA ASP A 178 -26.45 10.82 -7.36
C ASP A 178 -27.22 11.99 -6.69
N ALA A 179 -26.68 13.19 -6.78
CA ALA A 179 -27.30 14.41 -6.23
C ALA A 179 -28.70 14.70 -6.82
N GLN A 180 -29.09 14.00 -7.88
CA GLN A 180 -30.39 14.07 -8.55
C GLN A 180 -31.29 12.87 -8.24
N GLY A 181 -30.90 11.98 -7.32
CA GLY A 181 -31.70 10.81 -6.91
C GLY A 181 -31.66 9.65 -7.90
N ARG A 182 -30.76 9.64 -8.89
CA ARG A 182 -30.64 8.56 -9.86
C ARG A 182 -29.67 7.49 -9.34
N MET A 183 -30.04 6.22 -9.50
CA MET A 183 -29.13 5.11 -9.14
C MET A 183 -27.83 5.23 -9.93
N GLN A 184 -26.72 5.33 -9.21
CA GLN A 184 -25.39 5.33 -9.82
C GLN A 184 -24.93 3.88 -9.94
N GLU A 185 -24.85 3.41 -11.19
CA GLU A 185 -24.28 2.10 -11.47
C GLU A 185 -22.75 2.16 -11.24
N ARG A 186 -22.29 1.59 -10.15
CA ARG A 186 -20.85 1.48 -9.89
C ARG A 186 -20.21 0.51 -10.89
N GLN A 187 -19.45 1.05 -11.81
CA GLN A 187 -18.61 0.20 -12.65
C GLN A 187 -17.53 -0.48 -11.80
N LEU A 188 -17.58 -1.81 -11.77
CA LEU A 188 -16.50 -2.60 -11.19
C LEU A 188 -15.16 -2.22 -11.80
N VAL A 189 -14.15 -2.17 -10.95
CA VAL A 189 -12.78 -2.02 -11.43
C VAL A 189 -12.44 -3.15 -12.42
N ARG A 190 -11.85 -2.78 -13.55
CA ARG A 190 -11.41 -3.76 -14.55
C ARG A 190 -10.38 -4.69 -13.94
N LYS A 191 -10.62 -6.01 -13.98
CA LYS A 191 -9.61 -6.98 -13.61
C LYS A 191 -8.52 -7.03 -14.68
N LEU A 192 -7.26 -6.93 -14.26
CA LEU A 192 -6.15 -7.12 -15.16
C LEU A 192 -6.00 -8.62 -15.48
N PRO A 193 -5.87 -9.00 -16.76
CA PRO A 193 -5.76 -10.40 -17.14
C PRO A 193 -4.37 -11.00 -16.93
N PHE A 194 -3.48 -10.25 -16.33
CA PHE A 194 -2.09 -10.66 -16.06
C PHE A 194 -1.71 -10.34 -14.63
N ARG A 195 -0.90 -11.22 -14.06
CA ARG A 195 -0.15 -11.00 -12.83
C ARG A 195 1.32 -10.82 -13.20
N TYR A 196 1.91 -9.76 -12.65
CA TYR A 196 3.32 -9.44 -12.83
C TYR A 196 4.06 -9.74 -11.54
N ALA A 197 5.25 -10.31 -11.64
CA ALA A 197 6.08 -10.60 -10.49
C ALA A 197 7.57 -10.60 -10.88
N TYR A 198 8.43 -10.25 -9.94
CA TYR A 198 9.88 -10.37 -10.15
C TYR A 198 10.39 -11.65 -9.51
N ARG A 199 11.23 -12.39 -10.24
CA ARG A 199 12.07 -13.41 -9.67
C ARG A 199 13.41 -12.78 -9.33
N LEU A 200 13.81 -12.92 -8.08
CA LEU A 200 15.02 -12.28 -7.57
C LEU A 200 15.81 -13.23 -6.66
N LEU A 201 17.10 -12.92 -6.51
CA LEU A 201 17.96 -13.49 -5.47
C LEU A 201 18.22 -12.43 -4.40
N SER A 202 18.15 -12.82 -3.15
CA SER A 202 18.61 -12.01 -2.02
C SER A 202 19.93 -12.54 -1.45
N GLU A 203 20.62 -11.75 -0.64
CA GLU A 203 21.87 -12.19 -0.03
C GLU A 203 21.61 -13.40 0.90
N GLY A 204 22.46 -14.41 0.78
CA GLY A 204 22.35 -15.67 1.54
C GLY A 204 21.42 -16.70 0.92
N ASP A 205 20.65 -16.38 -0.10
CA ASP A 205 19.77 -17.33 -0.77
C ASP A 205 20.60 -18.26 -1.67
N THR A 206 20.43 -19.55 -1.45
CA THR A 206 20.93 -20.59 -2.34
C THR A 206 19.87 -21.03 -3.35
N ILE A 207 18.66 -20.54 -3.24
CA ILE A 207 17.48 -20.92 -4.05
C ILE A 207 16.83 -19.65 -4.59
N THR A 208 16.39 -19.69 -5.85
CA THR A 208 15.55 -18.64 -6.45
C THR A 208 14.29 -18.46 -5.63
N ASN A 209 14.22 -17.37 -4.87
CA ASN A 209 13.08 -17.09 -4.04
C ASN A 209 11.83 -16.71 -4.84
N PRO A 210 10.65 -17.01 -4.29
CA PRO A 210 9.40 -16.85 -5.00
C PRO A 210 9.12 -15.38 -5.33
N THR A 211 8.55 -15.23 -6.47
CA THR A 211 7.93 -14.06 -7.07
C THR A 211 7.30 -13.10 -6.06
N ILE A 212 7.78 -11.86 -6.02
CA ILE A 212 7.10 -10.75 -5.33
C ILE A 212 6.09 -10.14 -6.31
N PRO A 213 4.79 -10.11 -5.99
CA PRO A 213 3.79 -9.44 -6.82
C PRO A 213 4.11 -7.95 -6.95
N SER A 214 4.05 -7.41 -8.15
CA SER A 214 4.23 -5.99 -8.45
C SER A 214 3.01 -5.17 -8.06
#